data_c6d32b9ee684a4ee46395b872d868801
#
_entry.id   c6d32b9ee684a4ee46395b872d868801
#
_cell.length_a   1.000
_cell.length_b   1.000
_cell.length_c   1.000
_cell.angle_alpha   90.00
_cell.angle_beta   90.00
_cell.angle_gamma   90.00
#
_symmetry.space_group_name_H-M   'P 1'
#
loop_
_entity.id
_entity.type
_entity.pdbx_description
1 polymer ?
#
loop_
_entity_poly.entity_id
_entity_poly.type
_entity_poly.pdbx_seq_one_letter_code
_entity_poly.pdbx_strand_id
1 'polypeptide(L)'
;GVMNNGQQEPLNIGVVNESDSAVAADFVQQLKDSLVFNVTIGTEDLLRSDLEEGDQTIVLVIPEIFNTPNLDRESVDLRILVDAAQLAQLSLVMPLLEQTLIEIEREFRETEPMFSLVIEDVQARSQSYLDFLLPGLMAFTLMQLSIAGSGYNIIEFRRKGILKRLFVTPIQPKDFITAIVLARTTIVLTQLVVLITFAVLVLDVQIIGSFTAFFFVVILGTFIFLNLGFCLGSIAKTQQAAIMIGNIFIFPQVFLSGIFFPIESMPEFVQPIAYVLPLSFVSTGMRDIANEGVSLLAIMPSLIGIAVWLVISYLLATRLFVWKEVAN
;
A
#
# COMPACT_ATOMS: atom_id res chain seq x y z
N GLY A 1 3.36 12.12 -34.49
CA GLY A 1 4.74 11.85 -34.13
C GLY A 1 5.31 12.99 -33.33
N VAL A 2 5.37 12.86 -32.01
CA VAL A 2 6.29 13.64 -31.17
C VAL A 2 6.79 12.61 -30.17
N MET A 3 8.00 12.09 -30.41
CA MET A 3 8.79 11.42 -29.38
C MET A 3 9.21 12.50 -28.40
N ASN A 4 8.59 12.54 -27.25
CA ASN A 4 9.06 13.28 -26.09
C ASN A 4 10.14 12.40 -25.45
N ASN A 5 11.40 12.82 -25.53
CA ASN A 5 12.50 12.23 -24.78
C ASN A 5 12.15 12.40 -23.29
N GLY A 6 11.69 11.32 -22.67
CA GLY A 6 11.59 11.25 -21.22
C GLY A 6 13.01 11.32 -20.66
N GLN A 7 13.41 12.48 -20.19
CA GLN A 7 14.50 12.61 -19.22
C GLN A 7 13.97 11.93 -17.97
N GLN A 8 14.44 10.71 -17.70
CA GLN A 8 14.28 10.10 -16.39
C GLN A 8 15.01 11.01 -15.40
N GLU A 9 14.35 11.45 -14.35
CA GLU A 9 15.04 12.15 -13.26
C GLU A 9 16.16 11.25 -12.71
N PRO A 10 17.35 11.82 -12.45
CA PRO A 10 18.45 11.03 -11.92
C PRO A 10 18.06 10.40 -10.58
N LEU A 11 18.37 9.12 -10.41
CA LEU A 11 18.09 8.36 -9.20
C LEU A 11 19.04 8.77 -8.09
N ASN A 12 18.50 9.13 -6.92
CA ASN A 12 19.31 9.45 -5.74
C ASN A 12 19.91 8.18 -5.15
N ILE A 13 21.23 8.08 -5.13
CA ILE A 13 21.96 6.96 -4.54
C ILE A 13 22.95 7.45 -3.49
N GLY A 14 22.95 6.82 -2.31
CA GLY A 14 23.98 7.00 -1.30
C GLY A 14 25.17 6.09 -1.59
N VAL A 15 26.38 6.56 -1.35
CA VAL A 15 27.59 5.74 -1.46
C VAL A 15 28.41 5.87 -0.18
N VAL A 16 28.59 4.74 0.49
CA VAL A 16 29.53 4.58 1.62
C VAL A 16 30.82 3.97 1.05
N ASN A 17 31.91 4.73 1.07
CA ASN A 17 33.21 4.22 0.64
C ASN A 17 34.08 3.95 1.87
N GLU A 18 34.26 2.67 2.21
CA GLU A 18 35.16 2.23 3.30
C GLU A 18 36.58 1.92 2.81
N SER A 19 36.79 1.94 1.47
CA SER A 19 38.09 1.64 0.87
C SER A 19 38.90 2.89 0.56
N ASP A 20 40.18 2.87 0.91
CA ASP A 20 41.15 3.90 0.55
C ASP A 20 41.79 3.66 -0.84
N SER A 21 41.30 2.69 -1.63
CA SER A 21 41.89 2.33 -2.91
C SER A 21 41.60 3.34 -4.00
N ALA A 22 42.57 3.55 -4.92
CA ALA A 22 42.36 4.36 -6.11
C ALA A 22 41.22 3.85 -7.01
N VAL A 23 41.03 2.54 -7.06
CA VAL A 23 39.95 1.87 -7.83
C VAL A 23 38.57 2.19 -7.25
N ALA A 24 38.43 2.21 -5.91
CA ALA A 24 37.17 2.63 -5.28
C ALA A 24 36.88 4.12 -5.56
N ALA A 25 37.88 4.97 -5.51
CA ALA A 25 37.73 6.40 -5.81
C ALA A 25 37.32 6.63 -7.27
N ASP A 26 37.90 5.89 -8.20
CA ASP A 26 37.57 5.95 -9.64
C ASP A 26 36.17 5.43 -9.92
N PHE A 27 35.77 4.32 -9.28
CA PHE A 27 34.41 3.80 -9.34
C PHE A 27 33.36 4.81 -8.86
N VAL A 28 33.58 5.43 -7.70
CA VAL A 28 32.71 6.48 -7.18
C VAL A 28 32.64 7.69 -8.12
N GLN A 29 33.76 8.05 -8.76
CA GLN A 29 33.78 9.14 -9.71
C GLN A 29 32.99 8.81 -10.98
N GLN A 30 33.10 7.60 -11.50
CA GLN A 30 32.31 7.15 -12.66
C GLN A 30 30.80 7.12 -12.36
N LEU A 31 30.40 6.70 -11.16
CA LEU A 31 29.01 6.80 -10.74
C LEU A 31 28.50 8.25 -10.70
N LYS A 32 29.34 9.20 -10.25
CA LYS A 32 28.99 10.64 -10.23
C LYS A 32 28.90 11.23 -11.63
N ASP A 33 29.75 10.80 -12.53
CA ASP A 33 29.78 11.30 -13.91
C ASP A 33 28.65 10.70 -14.77
N SER A 34 27.99 9.67 -14.26
CA SER A 34 26.78 9.08 -14.86
C SER A 34 25.62 10.06 -14.76
N LEU A 35 24.97 10.36 -15.88
CA LEU A 35 23.76 11.19 -15.94
C LEU A 35 22.51 10.53 -15.32
N VAL A 36 22.65 9.26 -14.94
CA VAL A 36 21.53 8.43 -14.43
C VAL A 36 21.43 8.54 -12.90
N PHE A 37 22.55 8.81 -12.21
CA PHE A 37 22.63 8.79 -10.76
C PHE A 37 22.97 10.17 -10.18
N ASN A 38 22.27 10.52 -9.10
CA ASN A 38 22.63 11.64 -8.23
C ASN A 38 23.29 11.06 -6.97
N VAL A 39 24.61 11.13 -6.89
CA VAL A 39 25.41 10.43 -5.89
C VAL A 39 25.68 11.30 -4.68
N THR A 40 25.23 10.85 -3.50
CA THR A 40 25.53 11.43 -2.19
C THR A 40 26.54 10.54 -1.46
N ILE A 41 27.67 11.10 -1.00
CA ILE A 41 28.67 10.35 -0.21
C ILE A 41 28.49 10.67 1.26
N GLY A 42 28.48 9.65 2.10
CA GLY A 42 28.35 9.80 3.57
C GLY A 42 28.80 8.58 4.34
N THR A 43 28.60 8.62 5.65
CA THR A 43 28.78 7.45 6.53
C THR A 43 27.58 6.53 6.46
N GLU A 44 27.74 5.24 6.76
CA GLU A 44 26.65 4.27 6.70
C GLU A 44 25.46 4.69 7.57
N ASP A 45 25.70 5.17 8.79
CA ASP A 45 24.63 5.59 9.72
C ASP A 45 23.80 6.76 9.17
N LEU A 46 24.46 7.75 8.55
CA LEU A 46 23.79 8.93 7.99
C LEU A 46 22.95 8.54 6.75
N LEU A 47 23.55 7.81 5.82
CA LEU A 47 22.86 7.41 4.59
C LEU A 47 21.78 6.37 4.83
N ARG A 48 21.89 5.58 5.91
CA ARG A 48 20.82 4.68 6.36
C ARG A 48 19.60 5.46 6.85
N SER A 49 19.81 6.55 7.60
CA SER A 49 18.72 7.46 8.00
C SER A 49 18.08 8.13 6.80
N ASP A 50 18.88 8.63 5.84
CA ASP A 50 18.38 9.25 4.61
C ASP A 50 17.58 8.25 3.73
N LEU A 51 17.96 6.95 3.78
CA LEU A 51 17.25 5.88 3.09
C LEU A 51 15.88 5.58 3.77
N GLU A 52 15.85 5.56 5.11
CA GLU A 52 14.61 5.38 5.89
C GLU A 52 13.64 6.57 5.74
N GLU A 53 14.18 7.79 5.55
CA GLU A 53 13.40 9.01 5.30
C GLU A 53 12.93 9.13 3.84
N GLY A 54 13.46 8.29 2.94
CA GLY A 54 13.10 8.25 1.52
C GLY A 54 13.87 9.24 0.64
N ASP A 55 14.88 9.93 1.19
CA ASP A 55 15.72 10.88 0.46
C ASP A 55 16.73 10.19 -0.48
N GLN A 56 17.02 8.90 -0.21
CA GLN A 56 17.83 8.04 -1.06
C GLN A 56 17.02 6.84 -1.54
N THR A 57 17.28 6.37 -2.77
CA THR A 57 16.61 5.18 -3.34
C THR A 57 17.33 3.91 -2.91
N ILE A 58 18.66 3.95 -2.90
CA ILE A 58 19.53 2.85 -2.45
C ILE A 58 20.79 3.43 -1.82
N VAL A 59 21.47 2.63 -1.01
CA VAL A 59 22.80 2.94 -0.49
C VAL A 59 23.76 1.81 -0.87
N LEU A 60 24.80 2.16 -1.61
CA LEU A 60 25.87 1.24 -2.01
C LEU A 60 27.03 1.34 -1.00
N VAL A 61 27.39 0.23 -0.39
CA VAL A 61 28.53 0.13 0.53
C VAL A 61 29.70 -0.57 -0.19
N ILE A 62 30.79 0.16 -0.33
CA ILE A 62 32.03 -0.33 -0.91
C ILE A 62 32.92 -0.79 0.23
N PRO A 63 33.24 -2.10 0.35
CA PRO A 63 33.99 -2.62 1.48
C PRO A 63 35.48 -2.21 1.44
N GLU A 64 36.13 -2.23 2.60
CA GLU A 64 37.55 -1.88 2.77
C GLU A 64 38.50 -2.71 1.86
N ILE A 65 38.12 -3.97 1.58
CA ILE A 65 38.85 -4.88 0.68
C ILE A 65 38.68 -4.58 -0.81
N PHE A 66 37.99 -3.50 -1.18
CA PHE A 66 37.88 -3.05 -2.57
C PHE A 66 39.24 -2.49 -3.04
N ASN A 67 40.24 -3.34 -2.98
CA ASN A 67 41.64 -3.06 -3.36
C ASN A 67 41.94 -3.77 -4.68
N THR A 68 42.99 -3.34 -5.33
CA THR A 68 43.49 -3.92 -6.59
C THR A 68 43.28 -5.41 -6.68
N PRO A 69 42.63 -5.90 -7.76
CA PRO A 69 42.32 -7.32 -7.91
C PRO A 69 43.61 -8.14 -7.88
N ASN A 70 43.79 -8.91 -6.85
CA ASN A 70 44.73 -10.01 -6.90
C ASN A 70 44.15 -11.03 -7.90
N LEU A 71 44.87 -11.26 -8.95
CA LEU A 71 44.52 -12.09 -10.13
C LEU A 71 44.01 -13.51 -9.84
N ASP A 72 44.01 -13.94 -8.59
CA ASP A 72 43.79 -15.35 -8.19
C ASP A 72 42.66 -15.54 -7.13
N ARG A 73 41.83 -14.53 -6.77
CA ARG A 73 40.87 -14.71 -5.66
C ARG A 73 39.53 -14.02 -5.86
N GLU A 74 38.52 -14.76 -5.46
CA GLU A 74 37.16 -14.47 -5.03
C GLU A 74 36.54 -13.12 -5.39
N SER A 75 35.27 -13.17 -5.83
CA SER A 75 34.41 -12.02 -6.04
C SER A 75 34.38 -11.10 -4.80
N VAL A 76 34.47 -9.78 -5.00
CA VAL A 76 34.25 -8.81 -3.93
C VAL A 76 32.77 -8.50 -3.86
N ASP A 77 32.17 -8.76 -2.72
CA ASP A 77 30.75 -8.48 -2.50
C ASP A 77 30.54 -7.00 -2.21
N LEU A 78 29.77 -6.33 -3.05
CA LEU A 78 29.27 -4.98 -2.82
C LEU A 78 27.90 -5.07 -2.15
N ARG A 79 27.76 -4.46 -0.97
CA ARG A 79 26.49 -4.46 -0.24
C ARG A 79 25.60 -3.32 -0.74
N ILE A 80 24.35 -3.65 -1.06
CA ILE A 80 23.34 -2.65 -1.40
C ILE A 80 22.30 -2.66 -0.29
N LEU A 81 22.16 -1.51 0.39
CA LEU A 81 21.12 -1.29 1.37
C LEU A 81 19.89 -0.73 0.64
N VAL A 82 18.75 -1.32 0.87
CA VAL A 82 17.47 -0.95 0.24
C VAL A 82 16.36 -0.88 1.28
N ASP A 83 15.40 -0.02 1.03
CA ASP A 83 14.14 -0.06 1.76
C ASP A 83 13.16 -1.00 1.05
N ALA A 84 12.60 -1.96 1.79
CA ALA A 84 11.62 -2.92 1.27
C ALA A 84 10.38 -2.25 0.66
N ALA A 85 10.03 -1.04 1.11
CA ALA A 85 8.95 -0.25 0.53
C ALA A 85 9.26 0.23 -0.91
N GLN A 86 10.53 0.28 -1.30
CA GLN A 86 10.98 0.77 -2.61
C GLN A 86 11.41 -0.34 -3.59
N LEU A 87 11.05 -1.59 -3.34
CA LEU A 87 11.40 -2.75 -4.18
C LEU A 87 11.04 -2.57 -5.68
N ALA A 88 10.00 -1.80 -5.98
CA ALA A 88 9.63 -1.51 -7.37
C ALA A 88 10.70 -0.65 -8.08
N GLN A 89 11.38 0.24 -7.37
CA GLN A 89 12.46 1.06 -7.92
C GLN A 89 13.76 0.25 -8.06
N LEU A 90 13.98 -0.73 -7.19
CA LEU A 90 15.13 -1.63 -7.25
C LEU A 90 15.19 -2.38 -8.58
N SER A 91 14.05 -2.80 -9.13
CA SER A 91 13.98 -3.47 -10.44
C SER A 91 14.46 -2.60 -11.61
N LEU A 92 14.46 -1.28 -11.46
CA LEU A 92 14.99 -0.33 -12.44
C LEU A 92 16.46 -0.01 -12.20
N VAL A 93 16.88 0.05 -10.94
CA VAL A 93 18.24 0.42 -10.54
C VAL A 93 19.25 -0.71 -10.72
N MET A 94 18.84 -1.97 -10.39
CA MET A 94 19.73 -3.14 -10.46
C MET A 94 20.33 -3.37 -11.84
N PRO A 95 19.57 -3.36 -12.97
CA PRO A 95 20.15 -3.55 -14.29
C PRO A 95 21.16 -2.44 -14.67
N LEU A 96 20.91 -1.20 -14.21
CA LEU A 96 21.80 -0.09 -14.47
C LEU A 96 23.12 -0.19 -13.69
N LEU A 97 23.04 -0.59 -12.41
CA LEU A 97 24.23 -0.83 -11.59
C LEU A 97 25.03 -2.02 -12.11
N GLU A 98 24.36 -3.13 -12.45
CA GLU A 98 25.03 -4.29 -13.05
C GLU A 98 25.72 -3.92 -14.35
N GLN A 99 25.10 -3.13 -15.21
CA GLN A 99 25.70 -2.66 -16.46
C GLN A 99 26.95 -1.79 -16.21
N THR A 100 26.86 -0.88 -15.24
CA THR A 100 28.01 -0.02 -14.88
C THR A 100 29.16 -0.86 -14.28
N LEU A 101 28.85 -1.84 -13.43
CA LEU A 101 29.84 -2.76 -12.88
C LEU A 101 30.51 -3.60 -13.97
N ILE A 102 29.72 -4.13 -14.93
CA ILE A 102 30.24 -4.90 -16.06
C ILE A 102 31.13 -4.04 -16.97
N GLU A 103 30.81 -2.77 -17.19
CA GLU A 103 31.65 -1.85 -17.98
C GLU A 103 33.02 -1.63 -17.31
N ILE A 104 33.02 -1.41 -16.00
CA ILE A 104 34.24 -1.23 -15.21
C ILE A 104 35.06 -2.53 -15.19
N GLU A 105 34.38 -3.67 -15.02
CA GLU A 105 35.04 -4.97 -14.99
C GLU A 105 35.70 -5.33 -16.32
N ARG A 106 35.08 -4.98 -17.47
CA ARG A 106 35.64 -5.19 -18.80
C ARG A 106 36.94 -4.40 -19.03
N GLU A 107 37.14 -3.32 -18.31
CA GLU A 107 38.38 -2.56 -18.38
C GLU A 107 39.55 -3.26 -17.67
N PHE A 108 39.22 -4.15 -16.72
CA PHE A 108 40.20 -4.84 -15.90
C PHE A 108 40.38 -6.34 -16.21
N ARG A 109 39.41 -7.02 -16.87
CA ARG A 109 39.49 -8.48 -17.08
C ARG A 109 38.59 -9.03 -18.21
N GLU A 110 39.09 -10.10 -18.89
CA GLU A 110 38.33 -10.90 -19.89
C GLU A 110 37.64 -12.16 -19.31
N THR A 111 37.57 -12.32 -17.98
CA THR A 111 37.08 -13.55 -17.30
C THR A 111 36.11 -13.22 -16.17
N GLU A 112 35.34 -14.21 -15.72
CA GLU A 112 34.23 -14.25 -14.75
C GLU A 112 33.99 -13.00 -13.85
N PRO A 113 32.72 -12.66 -13.52
CA PRO A 113 32.38 -11.46 -12.78
C PRO A 113 33.08 -11.40 -11.42
N MET A 114 33.78 -10.29 -11.19
CA MET A 114 34.62 -10.06 -10.01
C MET A 114 33.83 -9.45 -8.86
N PHE A 115 32.66 -8.89 -9.16
CA PHE A 115 31.79 -8.23 -8.19
C PHE A 115 30.47 -8.95 -8.09
N SER A 116 30.01 -9.21 -6.89
CA SER A 116 28.64 -9.65 -6.60
C SER A 116 27.88 -8.56 -5.84
N LEU A 117 26.61 -8.34 -6.18
CA LEU A 117 25.75 -7.42 -5.47
C LEU A 117 24.99 -8.19 -4.40
N VAL A 118 25.25 -7.91 -3.14
CA VAL A 118 24.50 -8.46 -2.01
C VAL A 118 23.50 -7.43 -1.55
N ILE A 119 22.20 -7.75 -1.70
CA ILE A 119 21.11 -6.88 -1.26
C ILE A 119 20.93 -7.10 0.24
N GLU A 120 21.10 -6.04 1.02
CA GLU A 120 20.80 -6.03 2.45
C GLU A 120 19.62 -5.08 2.71
N ASP A 121 18.53 -5.64 3.24
CA ASP A 121 17.36 -4.85 3.63
C ASP A 121 17.70 -4.06 4.92
N VAL A 122 17.62 -2.73 4.85
CA VAL A 122 17.98 -1.82 5.94
C VAL A 122 16.93 -1.77 7.04
N GLN A 123 15.68 -2.05 6.70
CA GLN A 123 14.68 -2.16 7.74
C GLN A 123 15.04 -3.40 8.58
N ALA A 124 15.39 -3.17 9.85
CA ALA A 124 15.75 -4.20 10.84
C ALA A 124 14.67 -5.29 11.04
N ARG A 125 13.61 -5.23 10.26
CA ARG A 125 12.55 -6.22 10.10
C ARG A 125 12.36 -6.39 8.60
N SER A 126 12.67 -7.59 8.11
CA SER A 126 12.29 -8.00 6.74
C SER A 126 10.77 -7.87 6.60
N GLN A 127 10.29 -6.67 6.27
CA GLN A 127 8.89 -6.51 5.89
C GLN A 127 8.70 -7.26 4.58
N SER A 128 8.06 -8.41 4.67
CA SER A 128 7.66 -9.16 3.50
C SER A 128 6.66 -8.32 2.70
N TYR A 129 6.67 -8.45 1.37
CA TYR A 129 5.60 -7.89 0.54
C TYR A 129 4.19 -8.29 1.05
N LEU A 130 4.09 -9.42 1.75
CA LEU A 130 2.86 -9.86 2.42
C LEU A 130 2.46 -8.91 3.55
N ASP A 131 3.40 -8.37 4.33
CA ASP A 131 3.09 -7.43 5.41
C ASP A 131 2.51 -6.13 4.85
N PHE A 132 3.05 -5.65 3.72
CA PHE A 132 2.51 -4.50 3.00
C PHE A 132 1.12 -4.79 2.41
N LEU A 133 0.94 -5.94 1.78
CA LEU A 133 -0.27 -6.29 1.05
C LEU A 133 -1.45 -6.61 1.97
N LEU A 134 -1.18 -7.26 3.10
CA LEU A 134 -2.22 -7.82 3.97
C LEU A 134 -3.21 -6.77 4.50
N PRO A 135 -2.77 -5.64 5.12
CA PRO A 135 -3.71 -4.61 5.61
C PRO A 135 -4.56 -4.02 4.48
N GLY A 136 -3.98 -3.86 3.28
CA GLY A 136 -4.71 -3.42 2.09
C GLY A 136 -5.78 -4.40 1.64
N LEU A 137 -5.47 -5.70 1.58
CA LEU A 137 -6.44 -6.75 1.26
C LEU A 137 -7.53 -6.86 2.34
N MET A 138 -7.20 -6.64 3.60
CA MET A 138 -8.18 -6.59 4.68
C MET A 138 -9.14 -5.42 4.51
N ALA A 139 -8.64 -4.23 4.17
CA ALA A 139 -9.46 -3.06 3.86
C ALA A 139 -10.36 -3.30 2.64
N PHE A 140 -9.86 -3.95 1.61
CA PHE A 140 -10.65 -4.35 0.44
C PHE A 140 -11.76 -5.34 0.80
N THR A 141 -11.44 -6.38 1.57
CA THR A 141 -12.41 -7.38 2.01
C THR A 141 -13.50 -6.74 2.86
N LEU A 142 -13.13 -5.83 3.77
CA LEU A 142 -14.04 -5.03 4.58
C LEU A 142 -14.98 -4.21 3.69
N MET A 143 -14.46 -3.52 2.68
CA MET A 143 -15.28 -2.77 1.72
C MET A 143 -16.26 -3.66 0.98
N GLN A 144 -15.78 -4.77 0.42
CA GLN A 144 -16.62 -5.74 -0.31
C GLN A 144 -17.78 -6.26 0.53
N LEU A 145 -17.46 -6.76 1.73
CA LEU A 145 -18.47 -7.32 2.64
C LEU A 145 -19.49 -6.29 3.09
N SER A 146 -19.05 -5.07 3.37
CA SER A 146 -19.91 -3.99 3.83
C SER A 146 -20.88 -3.55 2.73
N ILE A 147 -20.38 -3.32 1.52
CA ILE A 147 -21.20 -2.92 0.37
C ILE A 147 -22.19 -4.02 -0.01
N ALA A 148 -21.71 -5.27 -0.14
CA ALA A 148 -22.57 -6.40 -0.48
C ALA A 148 -23.60 -6.66 0.63
N GLY A 149 -23.15 -6.59 1.88
CA GLY A 149 -23.97 -6.86 3.05
C GLY A 149 -25.10 -5.86 3.28
N SER A 150 -24.91 -4.59 2.93
CA SER A 150 -25.94 -3.57 3.04
C SER A 150 -26.75 -3.39 1.74
N GLY A 151 -26.05 -3.17 0.62
CA GLY A 151 -26.69 -2.82 -0.64
C GLY A 151 -27.52 -3.94 -1.26
N TYR A 152 -26.90 -5.11 -1.44
CA TYR A 152 -27.58 -6.24 -2.09
C TYR A 152 -28.71 -6.82 -1.24
N ASN A 153 -28.53 -6.82 0.09
CA ASN A 153 -29.57 -7.34 0.97
C ASN A 153 -30.81 -6.47 1.04
N ILE A 154 -30.70 -5.16 0.96
CA ILE A 154 -31.87 -4.26 0.92
C ILE A 154 -32.74 -4.56 -0.30
N ILE A 155 -32.14 -4.79 -1.45
CA ILE A 155 -32.84 -5.14 -2.68
C ILE A 155 -33.54 -6.50 -2.51
N GLU A 156 -32.85 -7.47 -1.90
CA GLU A 156 -33.40 -8.78 -1.64
C GLU A 156 -34.58 -8.70 -0.64
N PHE A 157 -34.49 -7.88 0.39
CA PHE A 157 -35.56 -7.66 1.35
C PHE A 157 -36.76 -6.96 0.71
N ARG A 158 -36.52 -6.03 -0.25
CA ARG A 158 -37.61 -5.44 -1.06
C ARG A 158 -38.27 -6.51 -1.92
N ARG A 159 -37.49 -7.31 -2.66
CA ARG A 159 -38.00 -8.34 -3.56
C ARG A 159 -38.83 -9.39 -2.84
N LYS A 160 -38.39 -9.82 -1.65
CA LYS A 160 -39.12 -10.80 -0.82
C LYS A 160 -40.30 -10.20 -0.04
N GLY A 161 -40.55 -8.90 -0.18
CA GLY A 161 -41.62 -8.20 0.54
C GLY A 161 -41.41 -8.14 2.06
N ILE A 162 -40.18 -8.38 2.55
CA ILE A 162 -39.84 -8.34 3.97
C ILE A 162 -40.07 -6.94 4.53
N LEU A 163 -39.64 -5.89 3.79
CA LEU A 163 -39.84 -4.52 4.21
C LEU A 163 -41.35 -4.16 4.33
N LYS A 164 -42.21 -4.69 3.44
CA LYS A 164 -43.66 -4.47 3.49
C LYS A 164 -44.27 -5.15 4.75
N ARG A 165 -43.76 -6.32 5.12
CA ARG A 165 -44.24 -7.04 6.34
C ARG A 165 -43.75 -6.34 7.61
N LEU A 166 -42.53 -5.82 7.62
CA LEU A 166 -42.00 -5.06 8.75
C LEU A 166 -42.77 -3.76 8.97
N PHE A 167 -43.28 -3.14 7.90
CA PHE A 167 -44.05 -1.89 7.99
C PHE A 167 -45.37 -2.04 8.77
N VAL A 168 -45.97 -3.23 8.81
CA VAL A 168 -47.20 -3.49 9.59
C VAL A 168 -46.93 -3.96 11.02
N THR A 169 -45.65 -4.06 11.41
CA THR A 169 -45.22 -4.34 12.78
C THR A 169 -44.86 -3.04 13.52
N PRO A 170 -44.83 -3.02 14.84
CA PRO A 170 -44.46 -1.84 15.62
C PRO A 170 -42.93 -1.52 15.58
N ILE A 171 -42.18 -2.20 14.71
CA ILE A 171 -40.74 -2.01 14.56
C ILE A 171 -40.45 -0.69 13.84
N GLN A 172 -39.57 0.13 14.40
CA GLN A 172 -39.18 1.40 13.78
C GLN A 172 -38.09 1.16 12.72
N PRO A 173 -38.05 1.97 11.63
CA PRO A 173 -37.01 1.89 10.61
C PRO A 173 -35.60 1.92 11.17
N LYS A 174 -35.38 2.72 12.21
CA LYS A 174 -34.07 2.81 12.89
C LYS A 174 -33.65 1.49 13.52
N ASP A 175 -34.59 0.74 14.12
CA ASP A 175 -34.27 -0.52 14.79
C ASP A 175 -33.83 -1.58 13.76
N PHE A 176 -34.48 -1.61 12.60
CA PHE A 176 -34.12 -2.48 11.48
C PHE A 176 -32.74 -2.13 10.90
N ILE A 177 -32.47 -0.84 10.64
CA ILE A 177 -31.17 -0.39 10.12
C ILE A 177 -30.06 -0.70 11.14
N THR A 178 -30.30 -0.40 12.43
CA THR A 178 -29.33 -0.68 13.50
C THR A 178 -29.03 -2.17 13.60
N ALA A 179 -30.05 -3.03 13.51
CA ALA A 179 -29.85 -4.47 13.53
C ALA A 179 -28.99 -4.96 12.34
N ILE A 180 -29.22 -4.43 11.13
CA ILE A 180 -28.39 -4.77 9.97
C ILE A 180 -26.95 -4.29 10.17
N VAL A 181 -26.77 -3.04 10.60
CA VAL A 181 -25.44 -2.47 10.85
C VAL A 181 -24.68 -3.29 11.88
N LEU A 182 -25.29 -3.62 13.01
CA LEU A 182 -24.67 -4.43 14.06
C LEU A 182 -24.32 -5.82 13.54
N ALA A 183 -25.27 -6.50 12.88
CA ALA A 183 -25.04 -7.84 12.33
C ALA A 183 -23.90 -7.84 11.30
N ARG A 184 -23.84 -6.84 10.42
CA ARG A 184 -22.79 -6.75 9.41
C ARG A 184 -21.44 -6.39 10.00
N THR A 185 -21.40 -5.45 10.94
CA THR A 185 -20.17 -5.12 11.67
C THR A 185 -19.63 -6.34 12.41
N THR A 186 -20.49 -7.12 13.08
CA THR A 186 -20.08 -8.36 13.75
C THR A 186 -19.50 -9.37 12.75
N ILE A 187 -20.12 -9.56 11.59
CA ILE A 187 -19.61 -10.46 10.54
C ILE A 187 -18.23 -9.99 10.04
N VAL A 188 -18.10 -8.70 9.72
CA VAL A 188 -16.84 -8.13 9.25
C VAL A 188 -15.73 -8.29 10.30
N LEU A 189 -16.01 -7.96 11.56
CA LEU A 189 -15.04 -8.10 12.65
C LEU A 189 -14.63 -9.58 12.84
N THR A 190 -15.60 -10.50 12.86
CA THR A 190 -15.30 -11.93 12.98
C THR A 190 -14.41 -12.41 11.83
N GLN A 191 -14.72 -12.02 10.60
CA GLN A 191 -13.93 -12.43 9.44
C GLN A 191 -12.53 -11.85 9.49
N LEU A 192 -12.35 -10.58 9.88
CA LEU A 192 -11.03 -9.98 10.01
C LEU A 192 -10.21 -10.60 11.15
N VAL A 193 -10.84 -10.95 12.28
CA VAL A 193 -10.17 -11.71 13.35
C VAL A 193 -9.66 -13.05 12.82
N VAL A 194 -10.49 -13.80 12.08
CA VAL A 194 -10.07 -15.07 11.49
C VAL A 194 -8.92 -14.86 10.50
N LEU A 195 -8.99 -13.82 9.65
CA LEU A 195 -7.97 -13.52 8.66
C LEU A 195 -6.65 -13.10 9.32
N ILE A 196 -6.69 -12.24 10.36
CA ILE A 196 -5.51 -11.86 11.14
C ILE A 196 -4.91 -13.08 11.82
N THR A 197 -5.74 -13.91 12.45
CA THR A 197 -5.27 -15.13 13.12
C THR A 197 -4.56 -16.06 12.14
N PHE A 198 -5.13 -16.23 10.95
CA PHE A 198 -4.49 -17.02 9.88
C PHE A 198 -3.18 -16.39 9.42
N ALA A 199 -3.16 -15.08 9.20
CA ALA A 199 -1.96 -14.36 8.75
C ALA A 199 -0.81 -14.47 9.77
N VAL A 200 -1.10 -14.32 11.05
CA VAL A 200 -0.09 -14.42 12.12
C VAL A 200 0.39 -15.87 12.33
N LEU A 201 -0.53 -16.86 12.32
CA LEU A 201 -0.18 -18.25 12.66
C LEU A 201 0.37 -19.05 11.48
N VAL A 202 -0.02 -18.73 10.24
CA VAL A 202 0.31 -19.53 9.05
C VAL A 202 1.28 -18.80 8.12
N LEU A 203 1.16 -17.48 7.99
CA LEU A 203 2.00 -16.66 7.12
C LEU A 203 3.12 -15.94 7.88
N ASP A 204 3.18 -16.10 9.20
CA ASP A 204 4.18 -15.49 10.09
C ASP A 204 4.24 -13.95 10.01
N VAL A 205 3.11 -13.34 9.64
CA VAL A 205 2.98 -11.88 9.52
C VAL A 205 2.99 -11.25 10.90
N GLN A 206 3.84 -10.23 11.10
CA GLN A 206 3.95 -9.53 12.35
C GLN A 206 3.12 -8.25 12.35
N ILE A 207 2.14 -8.15 13.25
CA ILE A 207 1.42 -6.91 13.50
C ILE A 207 2.05 -6.24 14.71
N ILE A 208 2.69 -5.08 14.48
CA ILE A 208 3.48 -4.35 15.48
C ILE A 208 2.59 -3.46 16.33
N GLY A 209 1.54 -2.90 15.69
CA GLY A 209 0.72 -1.88 16.29
C GLY A 209 -0.35 -2.39 17.24
N SER A 210 -1.07 -1.43 17.83
CA SER A 210 -2.17 -1.72 18.74
C SER A 210 -3.37 -2.31 18.00
N PHE A 211 -3.77 -3.52 18.36
CA PHE A 211 -5.02 -4.14 17.85
C PHE A 211 -6.25 -3.26 18.11
N THR A 212 -6.29 -2.55 19.22
CA THR A 212 -7.41 -1.64 19.55
C THR A 212 -7.50 -0.50 18.52
N ALA A 213 -6.36 0.11 18.20
CA ALA A 213 -6.29 1.17 17.19
C ALA A 213 -6.67 0.63 15.79
N PHE A 214 -6.17 -0.55 15.45
CA PHE A 214 -6.46 -1.22 14.19
C PHE A 214 -7.98 -1.49 14.03
N PHE A 215 -8.59 -2.13 15.02
CA PHE A 215 -10.03 -2.41 14.99
C PHE A 215 -10.89 -1.15 15.05
N PHE A 216 -10.40 -0.06 15.65
CA PHE A 216 -11.09 1.22 15.59
C PHE A 216 -11.19 1.74 14.16
N VAL A 217 -10.10 1.73 13.38
CA VAL A 217 -10.12 2.09 11.96
C VAL A 217 -11.02 1.14 11.15
N VAL A 218 -10.96 -0.15 11.43
CA VAL A 218 -11.84 -1.17 10.81
C VAL A 218 -13.32 -0.84 11.02
N ILE A 219 -13.72 -0.48 12.24
CA ILE A 219 -15.12 -0.14 12.55
C ILE A 219 -15.56 1.10 11.79
N LEU A 220 -14.74 2.15 11.78
CA LEU A 220 -15.04 3.39 11.05
C LEU A 220 -15.15 3.14 9.53
N GLY A 221 -14.20 2.38 8.97
CA GLY A 221 -14.24 1.97 7.56
C GLY A 221 -15.48 1.14 7.24
N THR A 222 -15.86 0.21 8.13
CA THR A 222 -17.08 -0.59 7.97
C THR A 222 -18.32 0.30 7.88
N PHE A 223 -18.43 1.33 8.72
CA PHE A 223 -19.57 2.26 8.67
C PHE A 223 -19.62 3.06 7.38
N ILE A 224 -18.46 3.54 6.86
CA ILE A 224 -18.40 4.23 5.57
C ILE A 224 -18.97 3.34 4.47
N PHE A 225 -18.45 2.11 4.34
CA PHE A 225 -18.83 1.22 3.25
C PHE A 225 -20.22 0.61 3.41
N LEU A 226 -20.72 0.44 4.64
CA LEU A 226 -22.13 0.11 4.87
C LEU A 226 -23.07 1.23 4.38
N ASN A 227 -22.76 2.49 4.71
CA ASN A 227 -23.54 3.63 4.23
C ASN A 227 -23.51 3.74 2.70
N LEU A 228 -22.34 3.57 2.07
CA LEU A 228 -22.21 3.57 0.62
C LEU A 228 -23.00 2.40 0.00
N GLY A 229 -22.96 1.23 0.61
CA GLY A 229 -23.77 0.09 0.18
C GLY A 229 -25.26 0.38 0.27
N PHE A 230 -25.75 1.04 1.34
CA PHE A 230 -27.13 1.49 1.42
C PHE A 230 -27.51 2.47 0.30
N CYS A 231 -26.60 3.39 -0.06
CA CYS A 231 -26.79 4.29 -1.20
C CYS A 231 -26.97 3.51 -2.50
N LEU A 232 -26.05 2.58 -2.78
CA LEU A 232 -26.07 1.74 -3.99
C LEU A 232 -27.35 0.89 -4.07
N GLY A 233 -27.73 0.28 -2.94
CA GLY A 233 -28.95 -0.51 -2.84
C GLY A 233 -30.24 0.33 -2.98
N SER A 234 -30.17 1.62 -2.68
CA SER A 234 -31.31 2.54 -2.85
C SER A 234 -31.50 2.97 -4.31
N ILE A 235 -30.41 3.16 -5.04
CA ILE A 235 -30.44 3.58 -6.46
C ILE A 235 -30.81 2.40 -7.38
N ALA A 236 -30.33 1.21 -7.06
CA ALA A 236 -30.52 0.04 -7.89
C ALA A 236 -31.94 -0.56 -7.75
N LYS A 237 -32.56 -0.86 -8.89
CA LYS A 237 -33.88 -1.50 -8.93
C LYS A 237 -33.80 -3.04 -8.85
N THR A 238 -32.69 -3.62 -9.29
CA THR A 238 -32.48 -5.08 -9.30
C THR A 238 -31.15 -5.41 -8.66
N GLN A 239 -31.02 -6.65 -8.15
CA GLN A 239 -29.77 -7.11 -7.56
C GLN A 239 -28.62 -7.10 -8.57
N GLN A 240 -28.87 -7.44 -9.85
CA GLN A 240 -27.87 -7.38 -10.91
C GLN A 240 -27.39 -5.95 -11.15
N ALA A 241 -28.33 -4.98 -11.21
CA ALA A 241 -27.96 -3.56 -11.32
C ALA A 241 -27.11 -3.08 -10.14
N ALA A 242 -27.44 -3.51 -8.91
CA ALA A 242 -26.66 -3.18 -7.73
C ALA A 242 -25.24 -3.75 -7.79
N ILE A 243 -25.08 -5.00 -8.25
CA ILE A 243 -23.77 -5.62 -8.43
C ILE A 243 -22.96 -4.86 -9.47
N MET A 244 -23.55 -4.50 -10.61
CA MET A 244 -22.87 -3.75 -11.67
C MET A 244 -22.42 -2.38 -11.18
N ILE A 245 -23.31 -1.60 -10.55
CA ILE A 245 -22.99 -0.27 -10.02
C ILE A 245 -21.96 -0.40 -8.90
N GLY A 246 -22.10 -1.42 -8.02
CA GLY A 246 -21.15 -1.73 -6.98
C GLY A 246 -19.76 -2.01 -7.55
N ASN A 247 -19.65 -2.82 -8.59
CA ASN A 247 -18.37 -3.11 -9.21
C ASN A 247 -17.75 -1.88 -9.87
N ILE A 248 -18.53 -1.03 -10.55
CA ILE A 248 -18.03 0.25 -11.11
C ILE A 248 -17.44 1.13 -10.01
N PHE A 249 -17.99 1.09 -8.80
CA PHE A 249 -17.46 1.83 -7.65
C PHE A 249 -16.26 1.13 -7.01
N ILE A 250 -16.28 -0.19 -6.88
CA ILE A 250 -15.26 -0.98 -6.19
C ILE A 250 -13.96 -1.07 -7.02
N PHE A 251 -14.05 -1.38 -8.33
CA PHE A 251 -12.88 -1.62 -9.16
C PHE A 251 -11.86 -0.48 -9.18
N PRO A 252 -12.25 0.79 -9.40
CA PRO A 252 -11.29 1.88 -9.35
C PRO A 252 -10.60 2.00 -7.98
N GLN A 253 -11.35 1.79 -6.91
CA GLN A 253 -10.78 1.87 -5.56
C GLN A 253 -9.72 0.79 -5.32
N VAL A 254 -9.96 -0.44 -5.76
CA VAL A 254 -9.00 -1.54 -5.56
C VAL A 254 -7.65 -1.23 -6.18
N PHE A 255 -7.64 -0.66 -7.38
CA PHE A 255 -6.41 -0.36 -8.10
C PHE A 255 -5.74 0.95 -7.68
N LEU A 256 -6.56 1.95 -7.29
CA LEU A 256 -6.05 3.29 -6.99
C LEU A 256 -5.83 3.55 -5.49
N SER A 257 -6.26 2.67 -4.59
CA SER A 257 -6.17 2.92 -3.14
C SER A 257 -4.86 2.47 -2.49
N GLY A 258 -3.82 2.23 -3.27
CA GLY A 258 -2.52 1.86 -2.72
C GLY A 258 -2.48 0.46 -2.09
N ILE A 259 -3.41 -0.45 -2.44
CA ILE A 259 -3.45 -1.81 -1.88
C ILE A 259 -2.27 -2.63 -2.38
N PHE A 260 -2.06 -2.66 -3.70
CA PHE A 260 -1.05 -3.48 -4.36
C PHE A 260 0.29 -2.77 -4.51
N PHE A 261 0.26 -1.45 -4.67
CA PHE A 261 1.44 -0.61 -4.87
C PHE A 261 1.26 0.67 -4.07
N PRO A 262 2.33 1.25 -3.50
CA PRO A 262 2.29 2.57 -2.88
C PRO A 262 1.69 3.63 -3.83
N ILE A 263 0.92 4.58 -3.30
CA ILE A 263 0.28 5.63 -4.13
C ILE A 263 1.37 6.51 -4.78
N GLU A 264 2.48 6.69 -4.12
CA GLU A 264 3.65 7.46 -4.55
C GLU A 264 4.28 6.90 -5.83
N SER A 265 4.17 5.57 -6.05
CA SER A 265 4.66 4.92 -7.27
C SER A 265 3.73 5.07 -8.48
N MET A 266 2.55 5.66 -8.28
CA MET A 266 1.59 5.89 -9.37
C MET A 266 1.95 7.16 -10.17
N PRO A 267 1.54 7.24 -11.46
CA PRO A 267 1.71 8.47 -12.24
C PRO A 267 1.08 9.68 -11.54
N GLU A 268 1.76 10.84 -11.56
CA GLU A 268 1.36 12.06 -10.85
C GLU A 268 -0.10 12.49 -11.09
N PHE A 269 -0.63 12.28 -12.30
CA PHE A 269 -2.02 12.63 -12.62
C PHE A 269 -3.05 11.71 -11.95
N VAL A 270 -2.66 10.53 -11.47
CA VAL A 270 -3.52 9.54 -10.77
C VAL A 270 -3.51 9.75 -9.27
N GLN A 271 -2.39 10.16 -8.69
CA GLN A 271 -2.19 10.32 -7.25
C GLN A 271 -3.29 11.18 -6.56
N PRO A 272 -3.70 12.36 -7.10
CA PRO A 272 -4.74 13.16 -6.46
C PRO A 272 -6.08 12.43 -6.34
N ILE A 273 -6.40 11.56 -7.31
CA ILE A 273 -7.61 10.73 -7.26
C ILE A 273 -7.45 9.66 -6.19
N ALA A 274 -6.29 9.01 -6.16
CA ALA A 274 -5.96 7.97 -5.20
C ALA A 274 -6.07 8.47 -3.75
N TYR A 275 -5.51 9.62 -3.44
CA TYR A 275 -5.54 10.21 -2.09
C TYR A 275 -6.94 10.63 -1.60
N VAL A 276 -7.91 10.80 -2.49
CA VAL A 276 -9.29 11.20 -2.09
C VAL A 276 -10.20 10.00 -1.86
N LEU A 277 -9.83 8.81 -2.31
CA LEU A 277 -10.68 7.63 -2.21
C LEU A 277 -10.88 7.17 -0.75
N PRO A 278 -12.09 6.75 -0.35
CA PRO A 278 -12.35 6.28 1.01
C PRO A 278 -11.53 5.05 1.38
N LEU A 279 -11.28 4.15 0.42
CA LEU A 279 -10.51 2.95 0.65
C LEU A 279 -9.03 3.28 0.90
N SER A 280 -8.48 4.33 0.29
CA SER A 280 -7.10 4.77 0.51
C SER A 280 -6.86 5.17 1.97
N PHE A 281 -7.74 6.00 2.54
CA PHE A 281 -7.62 6.38 3.95
C PHE A 281 -7.72 5.20 4.91
N VAL A 282 -8.61 4.25 4.61
CA VAL A 282 -8.79 3.05 5.46
C VAL A 282 -7.58 2.12 5.32
N SER A 283 -7.12 1.85 4.09
CA SER A 283 -5.99 0.94 3.84
C SER A 283 -4.67 1.50 4.39
N THR A 284 -4.40 2.80 4.17
CA THR A 284 -3.22 3.48 4.72
C THR A 284 -3.27 3.47 6.24
N GLY A 285 -4.38 3.92 6.86
CA GLY A 285 -4.49 3.91 8.32
C GLY A 285 -4.37 2.53 8.96
N MET A 286 -4.88 1.48 8.30
CA MET A 286 -4.69 0.09 8.76
C MET A 286 -3.24 -0.36 8.60
N ARG A 287 -2.56 0.02 7.52
CA ARG A 287 -1.16 -0.33 7.24
C ARG A 287 -0.20 0.35 8.20
N ASP A 288 -0.33 1.66 8.39
CA ASP A 288 0.52 2.44 9.29
C ASP A 288 0.45 1.87 10.73
N ILE A 289 -0.75 1.51 11.19
CA ILE A 289 -0.89 0.87 12.50
C ILE A 289 -0.29 -0.53 12.50
N ALA A 290 -0.60 -1.37 11.51
CA ALA A 290 -0.19 -2.77 11.51
C ALA A 290 1.32 -2.94 11.36
N ASN A 291 1.94 -2.21 10.45
CA ASN A 291 3.33 -2.41 10.04
C ASN A 291 4.31 -1.47 10.74
N GLU A 292 3.91 -0.21 10.96
CA GLU A 292 4.77 0.80 11.56
C GLU A 292 4.54 0.94 13.06
N GLY A 293 3.44 0.36 13.58
CA GLY A 293 3.13 0.41 15.00
C GLY A 293 2.79 1.80 15.51
N VAL A 294 2.48 2.74 14.64
CA VAL A 294 2.21 4.13 14.99
C VAL A 294 0.91 4.29 15.80
N SER A 295 0.86 5.36 16.58
CA SER A 295 -0.32 5.67 17.39
C SER A 295 -1.45 6.27 16.55
N LEU A 296 -2.70 6.23 17.07
CA LEU A 296 -3.85 6.88 16.42
C LEU A 296 -3.62 8.38 16.14
N LEU A 297 -2.79 9.06 16.91
CA LEU A 297 -2.47 10.47 16.70
C LEU A 297 -1.55 10.67 15.49
N ALA A 298 -0.67 9.73 15.20
CA ALA A 298 0.22 9.81 14.05
C ALA A 298 -0.54 9.65 12.72
N ILE A 299 -1.60 8.81 12.68
CA ILE A 299 -2.44 8.62 11.51
C ILE A 299 -3.57 9.68 11.38
N MET A 300 -3.43 10.84 12.01
CA MET A 300 -4.45 11.89 11.98
C MET A 300 -4.92 12.29 10.56
N PRO A 301 -4.05 12.40 9.54
CA PRO A 301 -4.49 12.67 8.18
C PRO A 301 -5.47 11.62 7.65
N SER A 302 -5.18 10.34 7.85
CA SER A 302 -6.06 9.22 7.48
C SER A 302 -7.37 9.25 8.28
N LEU A 303 -7.32 9.54 9.58
CA LEU A 303 -8.53 9.66 10.42
C LEU A 303 -9.43 10.82 10.01
N ILE A 304 -8.86 11.96 9.63
CA ILE A 304 -9.63 13.09 9.10
C ILE A 304 -10.33 12.69 7.80
N GLY A 305 -9.63 12.04 6.88
CA GLY A 305 -10.22 11.53 5.64
C GLY A 305 -11.35 10.53 5.90
N ILE A 306 -11.15 9.60 6.83
CA ILE A 306 -12.17 8.64 7.27
C ILE A 306 -13.38 9.38 7.87
N ALA A 307 -13.17 10.36 8.73
CA ALA A 307 -14.25 11.14 9.34
C ALA A 307 -15.05 11.93 8.30
N VAL A 308 -14.38 12.58 7.34
CA VAL A 308 -15.02 13.28 6.22
C VAL A 308 -15.88 12.32 5.40
N TRP A 309 -15.32 11.17 5.02
CA TRP A 309 -16.07 10.16 4.27
C TRP A 309 -17.23 9.55 5.06
N LEU A 310 -17.08 9.40 6.36
CA LEU A 310 -18.16 8.93 7.23
C LEU A 310 -19.34 9.90 7.21
N VAL A 311 -19.07 11.21 7.30
CA VAL A 311 -20.12 12.24 7.20
C VAL A 311 -20.73 12.25 5.80
N ILE A 312 -19.93 12.25 4.74
CA ILE A 312 -20.41 12.24 3.36
C ILE A 312 -21.28 11.00 3.09
N SER A 313 -20.80 9.82 3.42
CA SER A 313 -21.51 8.57 3.19
C SER A 313 -22.82 8.49 4.00
N TYR A 314 -22.82 8.99 5.23
CA TYR A 314 -24.02 9.06 6.06
C TYR A 314 -25.06 10.01 5.47
N LEU A 315 -24.66 11.22 5.05
CA LEU A 315 -25.54 12.19 4.42
C LEU A 315 -26.12 11.66 3.10
N LEU A 316 -25.30 11.00 2.30
CA LEU A 316 -25.77 10.35 1.07
C LEU A 316 -26.76 9.22 1.37
N ALA A 317 -26.46 8.37 2.36
CA ALA A 317 -27.33 7.28 2.75
C ALA A 317 -28.69 7.80 3.23
N THR A 318 -28.71 8.83 4.08
CA THR A 318 -29.96 9.39 4.60
C THR A 318 -30.80 10.08 3.54
N ARG A 319 -30.18 10.68 2.52
CA ARG A 319 -30.90 11.34 1.42
C ARG A 319 -31.39 10.40 0.34
N LEU A 320 -30.62 9.34 0.05
CA LEU A 320 -30.93 8.38 -1.04
C LEU A 320 -31.77 7.19 -0.54
N PHE A 321 -31.78 6.93 0.77
CA PHE A 321 -32.52 5.80 1.31
C PHE A 321 -34.04 6.04 1.27
N VAL A 322 -34.71 5.33 0.40
CA VAL A 322 -36.16 5.36 0.26
C VAL A 322 -36.77 4.14 0.96
N TRP A 323 -37.41 4.39 2.12
CA TRP A 323 -38.14 3.36 2.87
C TRP A 323 -39.42 2.90 2.19
N LYS A 324 -40.12 3.83 1.52
CA LYS A 324 -41.36 3.54 0.79
C LYS A 324 -41.07 3.26 -0.68
N GLU A 325 -41.42 2.06 -1.15
CA GLU A 325 -41.75 1.91 -2.56
C GLU A 325 -43.02 2.74 -2.80
N VAL A 326 -42.88 3.86 -3.49
CA VAL A 326 -44.03 4.48 -4.14
C VAL A 326 -44.49 3.48 -5.19
N ALA A 327 -45.59 2.81 -4.92
CA ALA A 327 -46.26 1.98 -5.92
C ALA A 327 -46.64 2.91 -7.07
N ASN A 328 -45.95 2.83 -8.18
CA ASN A 328 -46.45 3.20 -9.49
C ASN A 328 -46.76 1.92 -10.25
#